data_b02e357783469aecd7d2a903c7e0a3ab
#
_entry.id   b02e357783469aecd7d2a903c7e0a3ab
#
_cell.length_a   1.000
_cell.length_b   1.000
_cell.length_c   1.000
_cell.angle_alpha   90.00
_cell.angle_beta   90.00
_cell.angle_gamma   90.00
#
_symmetry.space_group_name_H-M   'P 1'
#
loop_
_entity.id
_entity.type
_entity.pdbx_description
1 polymer ?
#
loop_
_entity_poly.entity_id
_entity_poly.type
_entity_poly.pdbx_seq_one_letter_code
_entity_poly.pdbx_strand_id
1 'polypeptide(L)'
;YYKRWVDTYEEEEAGIHHAGKLGLRLYTSPSYQCGFNVVQPDGTMTVRFLEGEGEEGLERAVRFIRKYDGAYGGLIRGALLPERIEVQTEENLIRTKQYADDLECPIKLHAAQGLFEYRYIKEKTGLSPIEYLDSIHFLDDKVGIPHCYIVKGTRWVPDDGDDLGILARTKATAIYCPVIIGRSGGYLDSFPEYRNSSVNVAIGTDTFPPDFFQNIRVASMYAKMVSGTAKGASYADIYNAVTLGGAQYLGRPDLGRLCKGAKADLIAVDLDSFHMGAVDDPIRTIFLCGSGADVKLSVINGRTVMKDQQIEGVDLEEIKAKGQIYYNKMKLGYMERDYQHLPGEKLFRPSFPMR
;
A
#
# COMPACT_ATOMS: atom_id res chain seq x y z
N TYR A 1 22.14 -5.57 11.26
CA TYR A 1 20.98 -4.70 10.98
C TYR A 1 19.74 -5.58 10.86
N TYR A 2 18.67 -5.22 11.57
CA TYR A 2 17.37 -5.87 11.43
C TYR A 2 16.29 -4.80 11.26
N LYS A 3 15.27 -5.13 10.47
CA LYS A 3 14.09 -4.30 10.29
C LYS A 3 12.94 -4.96 11.07
N ARG A 4 12.47 -4.28 12.10
CA ARG A 4 11.32 -4.69 12.89
C ARG A 4 10.32 -3.53 12.96
N TRP A 5 9.10 -3.83 12.59
CA TRP A 5 7.96 -2.94 12.81
C TRP A 5 7.13 -3.53 13.95
N VAL A 6 6.79 -2.71 14.89
CA VAL A 6 5.86 -3.07 15.96
C VAL A 6 4.90 -1.92 16.10
N ASP A 7 3.69 -2.13 15.64
CA ASP A 7 2.60 -1.20 15.87
C ASP A 7 1.98 -1.54 17.23
N THR A 8 1.97 -0.57 18.12
CA THR A 8 1.32 -0.74 19.42
C THR A 8 -0.17 -0.51 19.29
N TYR A 9 -0.94 -1.08 20.21
CA TYR A 9 -2.37 -0.87 20.27
C TYR A 9 -2.72 0.62 20.46
N GLU A 10 -1.98 1.29 21.34
CA GLU A 10 -2.18 2.68 21.72
C GLU A 10 -1.85 3.66 20.58
N GLU A 11 -0.82 3.38 19.79
CA GLU A 11 -0.48 4.20 18.62
C GLU A 11 -1.57 4.11 17.57
N GLU A 12 -2.05 2.91 17.26
CA GLU A 12 -3.13 2.72 16.30
C GLU A 12 -4.45 3.32 16.81
N GLU A 13 -4.75 3.17 18.12
CA GLU A 13 -5.91 3.79 18.77
C GLU A 13 -5.86 5.32 18.66
N ALA A 14 -4.71 5.93 18.90
CA ALA A 14 -4.53 7.37 18.70
C ALA A 14 -4.72 7.76 17.24
N GLY A 15 -4.18 6.96 16.30
CA GLY A 15 -4.31 7.16 14.86
C GLY A 15 -5.76 7.18 14.39
N ILE A 16 -6.57 6.19 14.79
CA ILE A 16 -7.99 6.15 14.39
C ILE A 16 -8.82 7.26 15.02
N HIS A 17 -8.49 7.70 16.24
CA HIS A 17 -9.18 8.82 16.87
C HIS A 17 -8.91 10.13 16.14
N HIS A 18 -7.69 10.37 15.67
CA HIS A 18 -7.40 11.53 14.84
C HIS A 18 -8.05 11.44 13.46
N ALA A 19 -7.94 10.29 12.78
CA ALA A 19 -8.57 10.06 11.48
C ALA A 19 -10.09 10.25 11.54
N GLY A 20 -10.74 9.67 12.57
CA GLY A 20 -12.19 9.79 12.76
C GLY A 20 -12.65 11.22 13.03
N LYS A 21 -11.93 11.97 13.86
CA LYS A 21 -12.23 13.41 14.10
C LYS A 21 -12.09 14.25 12.84
N LEU A 22 -11.07 14.00 12.03
CA LEU A 22 -10.86 14.66 10.74
C LEU A 22 -11.89 14.22 9.68
N GLY A 23 -12.61 13.14 9.92
CA GLY A 23 -13.60 12.61 8.98
C GLY A 23 -13.01 11.73 7.89
N LEU A 24 -11.83 11.15 8.11
CA LEU A 24 -11.17 10.26 7.17
C LEU A 24 -11.76 8.85 7.21
N ARG A 25 -11.84 8.22 6.04
CA ARG A 25 -12.18 6.80 5.92
C ARG A 25 -10.92 5.97 6.03
N LEU A 26 -10.90 5.02 6.97
CA LEU A 26 -9.72 4.22 7.28
C LEU A 26 -10.10 2.76 7.52
N TYR A 27 -9.33 1.83 6.94
CA TYR A 27 -9.39 0.39 7.17
C TYR A 27 -8.06 -0.03 7.78
N THR A 28 -8.06 -0.44 9.05
CA THR A 28 -6.83 -0.65 9.80
C THR A 28 -6.97 -1.57 11.01
N SER A 29 -5.83 -2.03 11.50
CA SER A 29 -5.55 -2.55 12.84
C SER A 29 -4.05 -2.46 13.09
N PRO A 30 -3.55 -2.68 14.32
CA PRO A 30 -2.11 -2.88 14.54
C PRO A 30 -1.58 -4.00 13.66
N SER A 31 -0.50 -3.73 12.90
CA SER A 31 0.15 -4.75 12.09
C SER A 31 0.88 -5.77 12.97
N TYR A 32 1.12 -6.97 12.44
CA TYR A 32 1.76 -8.06 13.17
C TYR A 32 2.63 -8.93 12.28
N GLN A 33 3.61 -9.57 12.91
CA GLN A 33 4.56 -10.44 12.25
C GLN A 33 5.08 -11.50 13.23
N CYS A 34 5.47 -12.68 12.72
CA CYS A 34 6.06 -13.77 13.51
C CYS A 34 7.59 -13.65 13.60
N GLY A 35 8.19 -12.80 12.79
CA GLY A 35 9.64 -12.66 12.70
C GLY A 35 10.05 -11.36 12.02
N PHE A 36 11.32 -11.24 11.67
CA PHE A 36 11.85 -10.05 11.00
C PHE A 36 13.05 -10.41 10.10
N ASN A 37 13.27 -9.60 9.09
CA ASN A 37 14.40 -9.72 8.19
C ASN A 37 15.69 -9.25 8.87
N VAL A 38 16.75 -10.04 8.78
CA VAL A 38 18.07 -9.75 9.31
C VAL A 38 19.08 -9.71 8.19
N VAL A 39 19.85 -8.62 8.11
CA VAL A 39 21.03 -8.55 7.23
C VAL A 39 22.25 -8.98 8.03
N GLN A 40 22.90 -10.03 7.56
CA GLN A 40 24.13 -10.56 8.18
C GLN A 40 25.34 -9.65 7.87
N PRO A 41 26.46 -9.75 8.58
CA PRO A 41 27.66 -8.95 8.33
C PRO A 41 28.22 -9.09 6.91
N ASP A 42 28.00 -10.21 6.23
CA ASP A 42 28.40 -10.47 4.84
C ASP A 42 27.41 -9.87 3.80
N GLY A 43 26.33 -9.22 4.27
CA GLY A 43 25.29 -8.63 3.43
C GLY A 43 24.17 -9.59 3.04
N THR A 44 24.23 -10.85 3.40
CA THR A 44 23.14 -11.81 3.14
C THR A 44 21.92 -11.49 4.01
N MET A 45 20.73 -11.77 3.47
CA MET A 45 19.47 -11.61 4.20
C MET A 45 18.96 -12.95 4.69
N THR A 46 18.45 -12.95 5.92
CA THR A 46 17.79 -14.11 6.54
C THR A 46 16.54 -13.67 7.29
N VAL A 47 15.67 -14.61 7.65
CA VAL A 47 14.51 -14.36 8.50
C VAL A 47 14.76 -14.97 9.88
N ARG A 48 14.49 -14.19 10.93
CA ARG A 48 14.50 -14.66 12.32
C ARG A 48 13.09 -14.61 12.87
N PHE A 49 12.58 -15.76 13.28
CA PHE A 49 11.29 -15.89 13.95
C PHE A 49 11.41 -15.66 15.45
N LEU A 50 10.35 -15.15 16.06
CA LEU A 50 10.20 -14.93 17.49
C LEU A 50 9.00 -15.73 17.99
N GLU A 51 9.20 -16.51 19.03
CA GLU A 51 8.15 -17.34 19.61
C GLU A 51 7.02 -16.48 20.19
N GLY A 52 5.76 -16.81 19.86
CA GLY A 52 4.57 -16.15 20.37
C GLY A 52 4.21 -14.80 19.75
N GLU A 53 5.17 -14.06 19.17
CA GLU A 53 4.92 -12.68 18.71
C GLU A 53 3.84 -12.57 17.63
N GLY A 54 3.81 -13.50 16.69
CA GLY A 54 2.79 -13.51 15.63
C GLY A 54 1.38 -13.73 16.16
N GLU A 55 1.25 -14.67 17.08
CA GLU A 55 -0.04 -15.00 17.72
C GLU A 55 -0.55 -13.84 18.59
N GLU A 56 0.31 -13.30 19.46
CA GLU A 56 -0.03 -12.15 20.30
C GLU A 56 -0.40 -10.93 19.45
N GLY A 57 0.33 -10.70 18.35
CA GLY A 57 0.06 -9.64 17.39
C GLY A 57 -1.29 -9.79 16.71
N LEU A 58 -1.62 -10.98 16.24
CA LEU A 58 -2.92 -11.29 15.61
C LEU A 58 -4.07 -11.10 16.62
N GLU A 59 -3.94 -11.63 17.84
CA GLU A 59 -4.96 -11.44 18.88
C GLU A 59 -5.14 -9.96 19.26
N ARG A 60 -4.05 -9.18 19.26
CA ARG A 60 -4.10 -7.73 19.46
C ARG A 60 -4.90 -7.04 18.35
N ALA A 61 -4.64 -7.39 17.09
CA ALA A 61 -5.36 -6.86 15.94
C ALA A 61 -6.85 -7.22 15.97
N VAL A 62 -7.17 -8.47 16.30
CA VAL A 62 -8.57 -8.95 16.44
C VAL A 62 -9.33 -8.18 17.53
N ARG A 63 -8.72 -8.00 18.72
CA ARG A 63 -9.33 -7.20 19.80
C ARG A 63 -9.55 -5.75 19.37
N PHE A 64 -8.61 -5.17 18.61
CA PHE A 64 -8.73 -3.82 18.09
C PHE A 64 -9.90 -3.71 17.11
N ILE A 65 -10.02 -4.62 16.15
CA ILE A 65 -11.10 -4.64 15.17
C ILE A 65 -12.46 -4.78 15.87
N ARG A 66 -12.60 -5.72 16.79
CA ARG A 66 -13.84 -5.92 17.55
C ARG A 66 -14.29 -4.67 18.33
N LYS A 67 -13.35 -3.84 18.76
CA LYS A 67 -13.63 -2.60 19.49
C LYS A 67 -14.00 -1.44 18.57
N TYR A 68 -13.33 -1.31 17.41
CA TYR A 68 -13.37 -0.09 16.62
C TYR A 68 -14.02 -0.22 15.25
N ASP A 69 -14.33 -1.44 14.77
CA ASP A 69 -15.05 -1.59 13.50
C ASP A 69 -16.41 -0.89 13.58
N GLY A 70 -16.69 -0.04 12.59
CA GLY A 70 -17.91 0.78 12.54
C GLY A 70 -17.83 2.10 13.31
N ALA A 71 -16.73 2.39 14.03
CA ALA A 71 -16.58 3.64 14.75
C ALA A 71 -16.65 4.87 13.81
N TYR A 72 -16.96 6.03 14.40
CA TYR A 72 -17.15 7.30 13.69
C TYR A 72 -18.16 7.21 12.53
N GLY A 73 -19.28 6.52 12.77
CA GLY A 73 -20.35 6.35 11.78
C GLY A 73 -19.94 5.49 10.58
N GLY A 74 -19.05 4.51 10.78
CA GLY A 74 -18.56 3.60 9.77
C GLY A 74 -17.40 4.13 8.93
N LEU A 75 -16.77 5.23 9.35
CA LEU A 75 -15.55 5.73 8.73
C LEU A 75 -14.35 4.86 9.09
N ILE A 76 -14.28 4.36 10.32
CA ILE A 76 -13.24 3.42 10.76
C ILE A 76 -13.75 2.00 10.60
N ARG A 77 -13.02 1.18 9.89
CA ARG A 77 -13.30 -0.23 9.66
C ARG A 77 -12.05 -1.07 9.94
N GLY A 78 -12.29 -2.31 10.36
CA GLY A 78 -11.24 -3.29 10.57
C GLY A 78 -10.60 -3.78 9.28
N ALA A 79 -9.29 -4.05 9.33
CA ALA A 79 -8.54 -4.82 8.35
C ALA A 79 -7.42 -5.57 9.06
N LEU A 80 -7.17 -6.83 8.73
CA LEU A 80 -6.03 -7.58 9.25
C LEU A 80 -4.78 -7.30 8.42
N LEU A 81 -3.68 -6.97 9.09
CA LEU A 81 -2.45 -6.48 8.50
C LEU A 81 -1.25 -7.38 8.88
N PRO A 82 -1.21 -8.67 8.46
CA PRO A 82 -0.01 -9.48 8.54
C PRO A 82 1.07 -8.84 7.65
N GLU A 83 2.16 -8.38 8.23
CA GLU A 83 3.08 -7.44 7.60
C GLU A 83 3.62 -7.94 6.25
N ARG A 84 4.35 -9.10 6.23
CA ARG A 84 4.96 -9.69 5.03
C ARG A 84 4.92 -11.20 5.08
N ILE A 85 4.79 -11.83 3.93
CA ILE A 85 4.69 -13.29 3.82
C ILE A 85 5.92 -14.01 4.39
N GLU A 86 7.15 -13.52 4.14
CA GLU A 86 8.38 -14.20 4.58
C GLU A 86 8.61 -14.14 6.08
N VAL A 87 7.91 -13.25 6.80
CA VAL A 87 7.98 -13.13 8.26
C VAL A 87 6.73 -13.67 8.97
N GLN A 88 5.89 -14.42 8.26
CA GLN A 88 4.74 -15.13 8.83
C GLN A 88 5.01 -16.64 8.89
N THR A 89 4.37 -17.30 9.84
CA THR A 89 4.23 -18.76 9.84
C THR A 89 2.96 -19.17 9.10
N GLU A 90 2.94 -20.39 8.55
CA GLU A 90 1.75 -20.94 7.90
C GLU A 90 0.55 -20.94 8.85
N GLU A 91 0.75 -21.39 10.08
CA GLU A 91 -0.28 -21.40 11.11
C GLU A 91 -0.88 -20.01 11.34
N ASN A 92 -0.02 -18.97 11.44
CA ASN A 92 -0.50 -17.62 11.67
C ASN A 92 -1.25 -17.05 10.45
N LEU A 93 -0.84 -17.41 9.22
CA LEU A 93 -1.58 -17.05 8.00
C LEU A 93 -2.96 -17.73 7.97
N ILE A 94 -3.03 -19.03 8.26
CA ILE A 94 -4.32 -19.77 8.32
C ILE A 94 -5.24 -19.15 9.37
N ARG A 95 -4.74 -18.85 10.56
CA ARG A 95 -5.54 -18.19 11.63
C ARG A 95 -5.95 -16.77 11.23
N THR A 96 -5.06 -16.02 10.55
CA THR A 96 -5.40 -14.71 10.01
C THR A 96 -6.59 -14.80 9.05
N LYS A 97 -6.58 -15.78 8.14
CA LYS A 97 -7.69 -15.99 7.21
C LYS A 97 -8.98 -16.34 7.90
N GLN A 98 -8.94 -17.24 8.89
CA GLN A 98 -10.12 -17.60 9.71
C GLN A 98 -10.72 -16.39 10.42
N TYR A 99 -9.89 -15.56 11.06
CA TYR A 99 -10.38 -14.33 11.71
C TYR A 99 -10.93 -13.31 10.72
N ALA A 100 -10.33 -13.20 9.53
CA ALA A 100 -10.84 -12.29 8.49
C ALA A 100 -12.23 -12.71 8.01
N ASP A 101 -12.48 -14.02 7.90
CA ASP A 101 -13.78 -14.56 7.55
C ASP A 101 -14.80 -14.33 8.66
N ASP A 102 -14.43 -14.61 9.91
CA ASP A 102 -15.29 -14.40 11.09
C ASP A 102 -15.66 -12.92 11.32
N LEU A 103 -14.72 -12.01 11.05
CA LEU A 103 -14.90 -10.56 11.22
C LEU A 103 -15.41 -9.87 9.97
N GLU A 104 -15.57 -10.60 8.86
CA GLU A 104 -15.94 -10.07 7.55
C GLU A 104 -15.08 -8.88 7.10
N CYS A 105 -13.77 -8.89 7.44
CA CYS A 105 -12.86 -7.80 7.18
C CYS A 105 -11.80 -8.15 6.10
N PRO A 106 -11.27 -7.16 5.38
CA PRO A 106 -10.20 -7.39 4.41
C PRO A 106 -8.85 -7.71 5.07
N ILE A 107 -8.00 -8.37 4.31
CA ILE A 107 -6.60 -8.63 4.65
C ILE A 107 -5.70 -7.85 3.69
N LYS A 108 -4.61 -7.26 4.21
CA LYS A 108 -3.53 -6.68 3.40
C LYS A 108 -2.21 -7.32 3.81
N LEU A 109 -1.68 -8.19 2.95
CA LEU A 109 -0.42 -8.92 3.15
C LEU A 109 0.58 -8.55 2.05
N HIS A 110 1.77 -8.05 2.42
CA HIS A 110 2.83 -7.87 1.44
C HIS A 110 3.35 -9.23 0.99
N ALA A 111 3.22 -9.51 -0.30
CA ALA A 111 3.73 -10.69 -0.97
C ALA A 111 4.05 -10.36 -2.42
N ALA A 112 4.89 -11.16 -3.07
CA ALA A 112 5.34 -10.92 -4.44
C ALA A 112 5.94 -9.51 -4.62
N GLN A 113 6.68 -9.04 -3.61
CA GLN A 113 7.24 -7.69 -3.54
C GLN A 113 8.73 -7.64 -3.89
N GLY A 114 9.48 -8.70 -3.59
CA GLY A 114 10.93 -8.67 -3.72
C GLY A 114 11.55 -10.03 -4.04
N LEU A 115 12.70 -10.00 -4.74
CA LEU A 115 13.39 -11.24 -5.13
C LEU A 115 13.92 -12.05 -3.93
N PHE A 116 14.26 -11.40 -2.81
CA PHE A 116 14.63 -12.11 -1.58
C PHE A 116 13.44 -12.92 -1.05
N GLU A 117 12.30 -12.29 -0.88
CA GLU A 117 11.06 -12.92 -0.45
C GLU A 117 10.68 -14.10 -1.36
N TYR A 118 10.69 -13.86 -2.69
CA TYR A 118 10.37 -14.91 -3.68
C TYR A 118 11.26 -16.12 -3.52
N ARG A 119 12.59 -15.92 -3.45
CA ARG A 119 13.56 -17.03 -3.28
C ARG A 119 13.39 -17.76 -1.95
N TYR A 120 13.17 -17.01 -0.88
CA TYR A 120 12.98 -17.54 0.46
C TYR A 120 11.74 -18.44 0.54
N ILE A 121 10.59 -18.00 0.01
CA ILE A 121 9.36 -18.80 -0.02
C ILE A 121 9.56 -20.01 -0.94
N LYS A 122 10.13 -19.82 -2.13
CA LYS A 122 10.39 -20.93 -3.07
C LYS A 122 11.34 -21.99 -2.51
N GLU A 123 12.38 -21.59 -1.78
CA GLU A 123 13.31 -22.52 -1.12
C GLU A 123 12.60 -23.36 -0.05
N LYS A 124 11.70 -22.74 0.72
CA LYS A 124 10.98 -23.42 1.79
C LYS A 124 9.83 -24.30 1.32
N THR A 125 9.11 -23.89 0.29
CA THR A 125 7.82 -24.50 -0.10
C THR A 125 7.86 -25.16 -1.48
N GLY A 126 8.85 -24.82 -2.32
CA GLY A 126 8.88 -25.19 -3.74
C GLY A 126 7.96 -24.33 -4.62
N LEU A 127 7.18 -23.40 -4.04
CA LEU A 127 6.12 -22.63 -4.68
C LEU A 127 6.51 -21.15 -4.79
N SER A 128 5.90 -20.41 -5.72
CA SER A 128 5.94 -18.96 -5.68
C SER A 128 5.15 -18.42 -4.47
N PRO A 129 5.33 -17.16 -4.04
CA PRO A 129 4.51 -16.57 -2.99
C PRO A 129 3.01 -16.66 -3.26
N ILE A 130 2.58 -16.48 -4.51
CA ILE A 130 1.17 -16.56 -4.90
C ILE A 130 0.67 -18.00 -4.87
N GLU A 131 1.42 -18.94 -5.44
CA GLU A 131 1.08 -20.38 -5.38
C GLU A 131 1.03 -20.89 -3.93
N TYR A 132 1.94 -20.44 -3.07
CA TYR A 132 1.95 -20.83 -1.67
C TYR A 132 0.71 -20.32 -0.94
N LEU A 133 0.36 -19.04 -1.09
CA LEU A 133 -0.86 -18.48 -0.49
C LEU A 133 -2.14 -19.18 -1.00
N ASP A 134 -2.17 -19.56 -2.28
CA ASP A 134 -3.27 -20.34 -2.84
C ASP A 134 -3.34 -21.76 -2.25
N SER A 135 -2.20 -22.42 -2.09
CA SER A 135 -2.12 -23.80 -1.56
C SER A 135 -2.65 -23.93 -0.13
N ILE A 136 -2.57 -22.86 0.66
CA ILE A 136 -3.13 -22.79 2.02
C ILE A 136 -4.51 -22.11 2.08
N HIS A 137 -5.15 -21.89 0.93
CA HIS A 137 -6.46 -21.26 0.79
C HIS A 137 -6.57 -19.86 1.41
N PHE A 138 -5.47 -19.10 1.37
CA PHE A 138 -5.41 -17.75 1.91
C PHE A 138 -6.05 -16.70 1.00
N LEU A 139 -6.00 -16.91 -0.33
CA LEU A 139 -6.42 -15.94 -1.34
C LEU A 139 -7.92 -15.98 -1.61
N ASP A 140 -8.55 -14.80 -1.55
CA ASP A 140 -9.93 -14.54 -2.00
C ASP A 140 -10.12 -13.07 -2.36
N ASP A 141 -11.36 -12.63 -2.61
CA ASP A 141 -11.72 -11.27 -3.00
C ASP A 141 -11.53 -10.21 -1.89
N LYS A 142 -11.29 -10.63 -0.64
CA LYS A 142 -10.98 -9.75 0.50
C LYS A 142 -9.47 -9.58 0.71
N VAL A 143 -8.61 -10.26 -0.07
CA VAL A 143 -7.16 -10.19 0.08
C VAL A 143 -6.56 -9.19 -0.91
N GLY A 144 -5.87 -8.19 -0.36
CA GLY A 144 -5.06 -7.23 -1.12
C GLY A 144 -3.57 -7.49 -0.92
N ILE A 145 -2.83 -7.53 -2.03
CA ILE A 145 -1.39 -7.79 -2.06
C ILE A 145 -0.67 -6.54 -2.53
N PRO A 146 -0.08 -5.75 -1.60
CA PRO A 146 0.72 -4.58 -1.97
C PRO A 146 1.91 -4.96 -2.86
N HIS A 147 2.18 -4.07 -3.82
CA HIS A 147 3.20 -4.18 -4.87
C HIS A 147 2.92 -5.25 -5.90
N CYS A 148 2.91 -6.54 -5.53
CA CYS A 148 2.51 -7.70 -6.35
C CYS A 148 3.11 -7.69 -7.77
N TYR A 149 4.45 -7.49 -7.90
CA TYR A 149 5.10 -7.41 -9.20
C TYR A 149 6.17 -8.49 -9.44
N ILE A 150 6.55 -9.23 -8.38
CA ILE A 150 7.50 -10.37 -8.47
C ILE A 150 6.67 -11.65 -8.62
N VAL A 151 6.08 -11.83 -9.78
CA VAL A 151 5.22 -12.98 -10.11
C VAL A 151 5.82 -13.77 -11.28
N LYS A 152 5.50 -15.07 -11.36
CA LYS A 152 5.95 -15.95 -12.44
C LYS A 152 5.48 -15.46 -13.80
N GLY A 153 6.27 -15.73 -14.83
CA GLY A 153 5.99 -15.31 -16.19
C GLY A 153 6.36 -13.85 -16.50
N THR A 154 6.94 -13.11 -15.54
CA THR A 154 7.42 -11.75 -15.74
C THR A 154 8.93 -11.70 -15.96
N ARG A 155 9.46 -10.52 -16.36
CA ARG A 155 10.91 -10.30 -16.48
C ARG A 155 11.66 -10.46 -15.16
N TRP A 156 10.98 -10.26 -14.04
CA TRP A 156 11.53 -10.42 -12.70
C TRP A 156 11.68 -11.89 -12.31
N VAL A 157 10.73 -12.73 -12.77
CA VAL A 157 10.68 -14.16 -12.50
C VAL A 157 10.24 -14.86 -13.79
N PRO A 158 11.21 -15.21 -14.66
CA PRO A 158 10.90 -15.86 -15.95
C PRO A 158 10.52 -17.36 -15.81
N ASP A 159 10.33 -17.84 -14.58
CA ASP A 159 9.90 -19.20 -14.30
C ASP A 159 8.49 -19.45 -14.90
N ASP A 160 8.27 -20.65 -15.38
CA ASP A 160 6.94 -21.08 -15.83
C ASP A 160 5.96 -21.12 -14.65
N GLY A 161 4.74 -20.63 -14.87
CA GLY A 161 3.67 -20.65 -13.89
C GLY A 161 2.54 -19.69 -14.24
N ASP A 162 1.48 -19.72 -13.45
CA ASP A 162 0.26 -18.96 -13.70
C ASP A 162 -0.17 -18.15 -12.45
N ASP A 163 0.76 -17.39 -11.88
CA ASP A 163 0.47 -16.53 -10.73
C ASP A 163 -0.67 -15.54 -11.03
N LEU A 164 -0.72 -15.00 -12.26
CA LEU A 164 -1.81 -14.10 -12.67
C LEU A 164 -3.15 -14.82 -12.77
N GLY A 165 -3.18 -16.06 -13.29
CA GLY A 165 -4.39 -16.88 -13.31
C GLY A 165 -4.89 -17.23 -11.91
N ILE A 166 -3.98 -17.47 -10.96
CA ILE A 166 -4.33 -17.67 -9.55
C ILE A 166 -4.98 -16.42 -8.97
N LEU A 167 -4.37 -15.24 -9.13
CA LEU A 167 -4.92 -13.96 -8.66
C LEU A 167 -6.30 -13.69 -9.27
N ALA A 168 -6.47 -13.93 -10.57
CA ALA A 168 -7.74 -13.76 -11.26
C ALA A 168 -8.84 -14.71 -10.74
N ARG A 169 -8.51 -15.99 -10.57
CA ARG A 169 -9.43 -17.03 -10.11
C ARG A 169 -9.87 -16.81 -8.66
N THR A 170 -8.94 -16.43 -7.80
CA THR A 170 -9.21 -16.14 -6.38
C THR A 170 -9.81 -14.76 -6.18
N LYS A 171 -9.75 -13.88 -7.19
CA LYS A 171 -10.16 -12.47 -7.14
C LYS A 171 -9.35 -11.63 -6.16
N ALA A 172 -8.18 -12.11 -5.73
CA ALA A 172 -7.26 -11.32 -4.92
C ALA A 172 -6.79 -10.08 -5.69
N THR A 173 -6.64 -8.97 -4.99
CA THR A 173 -6.33 -7.68 -5.59
C THR A 173 -4.83 -7.39 -5.54
N ALA A 174 -4.22 -7.10 -6.68
CA ALA A 174 -2.88 -6.54 -6.75
C ALA A 174 -2.94 -5.03 -6.45
N ILE A 175 -2.27 -4.58 -5.39
CA ILE A 175 -2.23 -3.16 -5.01
C ILE A 175 -0.90 -2.57 -5.48
N TYR A 176 -0.91 -1.94 -6.64
CA TYR A 176 0.28 -1.38 -7.28
C TYR A 176 0.65 -0.03 -6.66
N CYS A 177 1.91 0.10 -6.19
CA CYS A 177 2.45 1.33 -5.61
C CYS A 177 3.62 1.84 -6.50
N PRO A 178 3.33 2.51 -7.62
CA PRO A 178 4.29 2.73 -8.69
C PRO A 178 5.49 3.60 -8.29
N VAL A 179 5.29 4.64 -7.49
CA VAL A 179 6.38 5.55 -7.11
C VAL A 179 7.36 4.87 -6.16
N ILE A 180 6.88 4.17 -5.14
CA ILE A 180 7.77 3.52 -4.17
C ILE A 180 8.57 2.38 -4.79
N ILE A 181 7.93 1.58 -5.65
CA ILE A 181 8.61 0.52 -6.40
C ILE A 181 9.65 1.13 -7.34
N GLY A 182 9.28 2.18 -8.09
CA GLY A 182 10.15 2.86 -9.04
C GLY A 182 11.39 3.49 -8.40
N ARG A 183 11.29 3.99 -7.17
CA ARG A 183 12.44 4.49 -6.40
C ARG A 183 13.49 3.41 -6.12
N SER A 184 13.07 2.16 -6.08
CA SER A 184 13.96 1.00 -5.89
C SER A 184 14.36 0.34 -7.22
N GLY A 185 14.04 0.95 -8.37
CA GLY A 185 14.33 0.42 -9.70
C GLY A 185 13.37 -0.67 -10.18
N GLY A 186 12.31 -0.93 -9.42
CA GLY A 186 11.26 -1.89 -9.77
C GLY A 186 10.14 -1.27 -10.61
N TYR A 187 9.34 -2.11 -11.23
CA TYR A 187 8.12 -1.72 -11.95
C TYR A 187 7.20 -2.94 -12.13
N LEU A 188 5.92 -2.71 -12.28
CA LEU A 188 4.99 -3.74 -12.72
C LEU A 188 5.30 -4.08 -14.17
N ASP A 189 5.63 -5.31 -14.47
CA ASP A 189 6.14 -5.71 -15.78
C ASP A 189 5.15 -5.42 -16.90
N SER A 190 3.89 -5.73 -16.69
CA SER A 190 2.84 -5.37 -17.65
C SER A 190 1.50 -5.11 -16.96
N PHE A 191 1.13 -3.86 -16.80
CA PHE A 191 -0.22 -3.51 -16.35
C PHE A 191 -1.33 -4.08 -17.26
N PRO A 192 -1.18 -4.06 -18.63
CA PRO A 192 -2.11 -4.72 -19.51
C PRO A 192 -2.29 -6.22 -19.26
N GLU A 193 -1.25 -6.95 -18.89
CA GLU A 193 -1.34 -8.39 -18.62
C GLU A 193 -2.19 -8.69 -17.40
N TYR A 194 -1.99 -7.98 -16.30
CA TYR A 194 -2.85 -8.10 -15.12
C TYR A 194 -4.31 -7.88 -15.48
N ARG A 195 -4.59 -6.81 -16.21
CA ARG A 195 -5.96 -6.51 -16.63
C ARG A 195 -6.52 -7.54 -17.60
N ASN A 196 -5.75 -7.98 -18.59
CA ASN A 196 -6.20 -8.97 -19.57
C ASN A 196 -6.43 -10.34 -18.93
N SER A 197 -5.69 -10.67 -17.89
CA SER A 197 -5.91 -11.85 -17.04
C SER A 197 -7.08 -11.68 -16.08
N SER A 198 -7.78 -10.55 -16.10
CA SER A 198 -8.89 -10.23 -15.18
C SER A 198 -8.49 -10.09 -13.70
N VAL A 199 -7.24 -9.81 -13.43
CA VAL A 199 -6.80 -9.47 -12.07
C VAL A 199 -7.30 -8.07 -11.71
N ASN A 200 -7.92 -7.92 -10.55
CA ASN A 200 -8.25 -6.61 -10.02
C ASN A 200 -6.95 -5.89 -9.62
N VAL A 201 -6.75 -4.70 -10.15
CA VAL A 201 -5.62 -3.83 -9.79
C VAL A 201 -6.14 -2.59 -9.08
N ALA A 202 -5.64 -2.34 -7.88
CA ALA A 202 -5.78 -1.07 -7.19
C ALA A 202 -4.44 -0.31 -7.22
N ILE A 203 -4.47 1.01 -7.07
CA ILE A 203 -3.26 1.83 -6.94
C ILE A 203 -3.20 2.45 -5.55
N GLY A 204 -2.05 2.30 -4.91
CA GLY A 204 -1.72 2.89 -3.62
C GLY A 204 -0.50 3.80 -3.69
N THR A 205 -0.28 4.60 -2.66
CA THR A 205 0.88 5.50 -2.54
C THR A 205 2.02 4.88 -1.76
N ASP A 206 1.74 3.89 -0.91
CA ASP A 206 2.66 3.45 0.13
C ASP A 206 3.07 4.64 1.04
N THR A 207 4.32 4.69 1.49
CA THR A 207 4.78 5.61 2.53
C THR A 207 5.07 7.02 2.03
N PHE A 208 5.80 7.17 0.91
CA PHE A 208 6.31 8.47 0.47
C PHE A 208 6.72 8.52 -1.01
N PRO A 209 6.33 9.55 -1.74
CA PRO A 209 5.41 10.63 -1.37
C PRO A 209 3.94 10.19 -1.41
N PRO A 210 3.08 10.71 -0.53
CA PRO A 210 1.66 10.34 -0.45
C PRO A 210 0.80 11.10 -1.49
N ASP A 211 1.34 11.40 -2.66
CA ASP A 211 0.65 12.11 -3.74
C ASP A 211 0.09 11.11 -4.77
N PHE A 212 -1.24 10.99 -4.83
CA PHE A 212 -1.91 10.14 -5.80
C PHE A 212 -1.72 10.58 -7.25
N PHE A 213 -1.64 11.89 -7.52
CA PHE A 213 -1.43 12.39 -8.90
C PHE A 213 -0.05 11.98 -9.42
N GLN A 214 0.95 12.01 -8.55
CA GLN A 214 2.26 11.49 -8.90
C GLN A 214 2.22 9.97 -9.16
N ASN A 215 1.52 9.21 -8.33
CA ASN A 215 1.40 7.77 -8.49
C ASN A 215 0.66 7.39 -9.79
N ILE A 216 -0.48 8.01 -10.12
CA ILE A 216 -1.18 7.72 -11.37
C ILE A 216 -0.38 8.12 -12.62
N ARG A 217 0.36 9.21 -12.56
CA ARG A 217 1.26 9.64 -13.64
C ARG A 217 2.36 8.60 -13.88
N VAL A 218 3.05 8.18 -12.82
CA VAL A 218 4.11 7.17 -12.90
C VAL A 218 3.55 5.83 -13.37
N ALA A 219 2.41 5.37 -12.85
CA ALA A 219 1.75 4.16 -13.32
C ALA A 219 1.46 4.19 -14.82
N SER A 220 0.89 5.30 -15.31
CA SER A 220 0.57 5.48 -16.74
C SER A 220 1.83 5.49 -17.61
N MET A 221 2.89 6.16 -17.17
CA MET A 221 4.16 6.20 -17.91
C MET A 221 4.83 4.84 -17.94
N TYR A 222 4.93 4.15 -16.81
CA TYR A 222 5.55 2.82 -16.74
C TYR A 222 4.81 1.80 -17.59
N ALA A 223 3.48 1.78 -17.53
CA ALA A 223 2.69 0.87 -18.36
C ALA A 223 2.99 1.02 -19.87
N LYS A 224 3.19 2.26 -20.34
CA LYS A 224 3.54 2.55 -21.72
C LYS A 224 4.99 2.24 -22.05
N MET A 225 5.92 2.59 -21.17
CA MET A 225 7.36 2.35 -21.36
C MET A 225 7.67 0.85 -21.40
N VAL A 226 7.11 0.09 -20.47
CA VAL A 226 7.33 -1.36 -20.38
C VAL A 226 6.70 -2.10 -21.55
N SER A 227 5.50 -1.69 -21.98
CA SER A 227 4.84 -2.28 -23.17
C SER A 227 5.46 -1.83 -24.49
N GLY A 228 6.33 -0.81 -24.51
CA GLY A 228 6.89 -0.24 -25.73
C GLY A 228 5.84 0.43 -26.64
N THR A 229 4.67 0.78 -26.11
CA THR A 229 3.57 1.36 -26.88
C THR A 229 2.75 2.37 -26.07
N ALA A 230 2.28 3.43 -26.74
CA ALA A 230 1.37 4.40 -26.13
C ALA A 230 0.03 3.78 -25.67
N LYS A 231 -0.29 2.57 -26.13
CA LYS A 231 -1.52 1.82 -25.80
C LYS A 231 -1.36 0.89 -24.59
N GLY A 232 -0.20 0.87 -23.91
CA GLY A 232 0.08 -0.02 -22.77
C GLY A 232 -0.91 0.07 -21.60
N ALA A 233 -1.48 1.27 -21.35
CA ALA A 233 -2.67 1.47 -20.53
C ALA A 233 -3.32 2.78 -20.94
N SER A 234 -4.64 2.82 -21.01
CA SER A 234 -5.37 4.07 -21.16
C SER A 234 -5.42 4.83 -19.82
N TYR A 235 -5.69 6.13 -19.87
CA TYR A 235 -5.93 6.91 -18.65
C TYR A 235 -7.16 6.39 -17.88
N ALA A 236 -8.18 5.89 -18.60
CA ALA A 236 -9.35 5.27 -18.00
C ALA A 236 -9.01 3.99 -17.23
N ASP A 237 -8.09 3.16 -17.71
CA ASP A 237 -7.66 1.94 -17.02
C ASP A 237 -7.02 2.27 -15.66
N ILE A 238 -6.12 3.24 -15.66
CA ILE A 238 -5.45 3.69 -14.43
C ILE A 238 -6.45 4.42 -13.51
N TYR A 239 -7.35 5.25 -14.08
CA TYR A 239 -8.39 5.93 -13.31
C TYR A 239 -9.31 4.94 -12.59
N ASN A 240 -9.71 3.86 -13.26
CA ASN A 240 -10.50 2.79 -12.65
C ASN A 240 -9.70 2.07 -11.55
N ALA A 241 -8.41 1.87 -11.72
CA ALA A 241 -7.58 1.24 -10.69
C ALA A 241 -7.45 2.09 -9.42
N VAL A 242 -7.41 3.44 -9.51
CA VAL A 242 -7.37 4.31 -8.32
C VAL A 242 -8.73 4.56 -7.68
N THR A 243 -9.82 4.20 -8.34
CA THR A 243 -11.19 4.41 -7.84
C THR A 243 -11.90 3.08 -7.59
N LEU A 244 -12.31 2.41 -8.66
CA LEU A 244 -13.09 1.16 -8.59
C LEU A 244 -12.26 -0.02 -8.09
N GLY A 245 -10.95 -0.09 -8.42
CA GLY A 245 -10.08 -1.18 -7.99
C GLY A 245 -9.97 -1.29 -6.46
N GLY A 246 -9.75 -0.15 -5.79
CA GLY A 246 -9.73 -0.10 -4.33
C GLY A 246 -11.11 -0.40 -3.71
N ALA A 247 -12.19 0.13 -4.30
CA ALA A 247 -13.55 -0.13 -3.84
C ALA A 247 -13.91 -1.63 -3.95
N GLN A 248 -13.48 -2.29 -5.03
CA GLN A 248 -13.68 -3.74 -5.23
C GLN A 248 -12.94 -4.55 -4.16
N TYR A 249 -11.67 -4.24 -3.90
CA TYR A 249 -10.88 -4.89 -2.84
C TYR A 249 -11.55 -4.80 -1.46
N LEU A 250 -12.14 -3.64 -1.15
CA LEU A 250 -12.81 -3.43 0.13
C LEU A 250 -14.24 -4.01 0.18
N GLY A 251 -14.72 -4.65 -0.89
CA GLY A 251 -16.10 -5.12 -0.98
C GLY A 251 -17.13 -3.97 -0.92
N ARG A 252 -16.76 -2.77 -1.38
CA ARG A 252 -17.55 -1.54 -1.24
C ARG A 252 -18.08 -1.03 -2.59
N PRO A 253 -19.18 -1.59 -3.11
CA PRO A 253 -19.78 -1.14 -4.36
C PRO A 253 -20.34 0.29 -4.29
N ASP A 254 -20.48 0.85 -3.09
CA ASP A 254 -20.91 2.21 -2.80
C ASP A 254 -19.77 3.24 -2.77
N LEU A 255 -18.52 2.82 -3.03
CA LEU A 255 -17.35 3.69 -3.12
C LEU A 255 -16.75 3.72 -4.54
N GLY A 256 -15.83 4.66 -4.77
CA GLY A 256 -15.05 4.78 -6.00
C GLY A 256 -15.86 5.27 -7.21
N ARG A 257 -17.07 5.78 -7.03
CA ARG A 257 -17.97 6.22 -8.10
C ARG A 257 -18.91 7.34 -7.69
N LEU A 258 -19.32 8.14 -8.65
CA LEU A 258 -20.36 9.16 -8.49
C LEU A 258 -21.65 8.67 -9.14
N CYS A 259 -22.55 8.08 -8.35
CA CYS A 259 -23.86 7.65 -8.81
C CYS A 259 -24.88 7.67 -7.67
N LYS A 260 -26.17 7.61 -7.99
CA LYS A 260 -27.24 7.53 -6.97
C LYS A 260 -27.03 6.31 -6.08
N GLY A 261 -27.03 6.54 -4.76
CA GLY A 261 -26.84 5.50 -3.74
C GLY A 261 -25.39 5.27 -3.33
N ALA A 262 -24.41 5.83 -4.04
CA ALA A 262 -23.01 5.80 -3.60
C ALA A 262 -22.78 6.77 -2.43
N LYS A 263 -21.73 6.52 -1.67
CA LYS A 263 -21.23 7.45 -0.65
C LYS A 263 -20.72 8.71 -1.34
N ALA A 264 -20.95 9.85 -0.71
CA ALA A 264 -20.41 11.12 -1.20
C ALA A 264 -18.95 11.27 -0.77
N ASP A 265 -18.09 10.45 -1.37
CA ASP A 265 -16.63 10.51 -1.28
C ASP A 265 -16.13 11.07 -2.62
N LEU A 266 -15.70 12.32 -2.65
CA LEU A 266 -15.29 12.99 -3.89
C LEU A 266 -14.24 14.06 -3.64
N ILE A 267 -13.50 14.38 -4.69
CA ILE A 267 -12.61 15.54 -4.74
C ILE A 267 -13.03 16.47 -5.90
N ALA A 268 -12.76 17.77 -5.77
CA ALA A 268 -12.78 18.70 -6.87
C ALA A 268 -11.37 19.20 -7.15
N VAL A 269 -10.97 19.10 -8.41
CA VAL A 269 -9.64 19.49 -8.88
C VAL A 269 -9.77 20.75 -9.72
N ASP A 270 -8.95 21.75 -9.44
CA ASP A 270 -8.86 22.97 -10.22
C ASP A 270 -8.10 22.71 -11.52
N LEU A 271 -8.74 22.96 -12.65
CA LEU A 271 -8.14 22.83 -13.98
C LEU A 271 -7.87 24.18 -14.66
N ASP A 272 -8.11 25.29 -13.96
CA ASP A 272 -7.94 26.65 -14.51
C ASP A 272 -6.57 27.26 -14.21
N SER A 273 -5.70 26.53 -13.52
CA SER A 273 -4.33 26.96 -13.23
C SER A 273 -3.47 26.98 -14.50
N PHE A 274 -2.56 27.94 -14.64
CA PHE A 274 -1.70 28.12 -15.82
C PHE A 274 -0.95 26.84 -16.23
N HIS A 275 -0.46 26.04 -15.26
CA HIS A 275 0.28 24.81 -15.55
C HIS A 275 -0.60 23.66 -16.09
N MET A 276 -1.92 23.75 -15.98
CA MET A 276 -2.85 22.81 -16.61
C MET A 276 -2.91 22.95 -18.13
N GLY A 277 -2.59 24.14 -18.65
CA GLY A 277 -2.64 24.43 -20.08
C GLY A 277 -4.06 24.41 -20.64
N ALA A 278 -4.19 24.12 -21.92
CA ALA A 278 -5.50 23.97 -22.57
C ALA A 278 -6.14 22.62 -22.17
N VAL A 279 -7.37 22.66 -21.69
CA VAL A 279 -8.10 21.48 -21.23
C VAL A 279 -9.02 21.00 -22.35
N ASP A 280 -8.71 19.83 -22.92
CA ASP A 280 -9.54 19.09 -23.87
C ASP A 280 -10.22 17.88 -23.18
N ASP A 281 -9.40 17.04 -22.54
CA ASP A 281 -9.84 15.92 -21.72
C ASP A 281 -9.39 16.16 -20.27
N PRO A 282 -10.31 16.44 -19.33
CA PRO A 282 -9.97 16.74 -17.95
C PRO A 282 -9.22 15.58 -17.25
N ILE A 283 -9.56 14.33 -17.54
CA ILE A 283 -8.87 13.19 -16.95
C ILE A 283 -7.43 13.13 -17.44
N ARG A 284 -7.20 13.27 -18.74
CA ARG A 284 -5.85 13.31 -19.31
C ARG A 284 -5.04 14.48 -18.73
N THR A 285 -5.64 15.65 -18.59
CA THR A 285 -4.99 16.82 -18.00
C THR A 285 -4.55 16.56 -16.56
N ILE A 286 -5.42 15.98 -15.72
CA ILE A 286 -5.09 15.59 -14.34
C ILE A 286 -3.88 14.63 -14.32
N PHE A 287 -3.85 13.64 -15.19
CA PHE A 287 -2.75 12.67 -15.25
C PHE A 287 -1.41 13.30 -15.64
N LEU A 288 -1.44 14.27 -16.54
CA LEU A 288 -0.21 14.88 -17.08
C LEU A 288 0.28 16.06 -16.25
N CYS A 289 -0.63 16.89 -15.74
CA CYS A 289 -0.33 18.16 -15.12
C CYS A 289 -0.71 18.23 -13.63
N GLY A 290 -1.73 17.50 -13.19
CA GLY A 290 -2.29 17.60 -11.85
C GLY A 290 -1.34 17.23 -10.71
N SER A 291 -1.59 17.79 -9.55
CA SER A 291 -0.90 17.51 -8.28
C SER A 291 -1.88 17.56 -7.12
N GLY A 292 -1.48 17.11 -5.94
CA GLY A 292 -2.29 17.26 -4.73
C GLY A 292 -2.63 18.70 -4.39
N ALA A 293 -1.82 19.69 -4.82
CA ALA A 293 -2.06 21.12 -4.60
C ALA A 293 -3.26 21.66 -5.42
N ASP A 294 -3.64 20.95 -6.48
CA ASP A 294 -4.78 21.36 -7.35
C ASP A 294 -6.13 20.90 -6.81
N VAL A 295 -6.14 20.06 -5.77
CA VAL A 295 -7.38 19.65 -5.09
C VAL A 295 -7.91 20.82 -4.27
N LYS A 296 -9.05 21.36 -4.63
CA LYS A 296 -9.71 22.49 -3.93
C LYS A 296 -10.73 22.02 -2.90
N LEU A 297 -11.27 20.83 -3.06
CA LEU A 297 -12.28 20.29 -2.17
C LEU A 297 -12.08 18.79 -2.01
N SER A 298 -12.19 18.33 -0.77
CA SER A 298 -12.32 16.90 -0.44
C SER A 298 -13.53 16.69 0.46
N VAL A 299 -14.40 15.78 0.04
CA VAL A 299 -15.62 15.40 0.76
C VAL A 299 -15.55 13.92 1.04
N ILE A 300 -15.80 13.52 2.27
CA ILE A 300 -15.86 12.11 2.69
C ILE A 300 -17.18 11.88 3.44
N ASN A 301 -17.96 10.92 2.97
CA ASN A 301 -19.29 10.59 3.50
C ASN A 301 -20.21 11.81 3.60
N GLY A 302 -20.12 12.73 2.63
CA GLY A 302 -20.90 13.96 2.57
C GLY A 302 -20.40 15.11 3.45
N ARG A 303 -19.32 14.92 4.22
CA ARG A 303 -18.68 15.97 5.01
C ARG A 303 -17.50 16.55 4.26
N THR A 304 -17.41 17.86 4.14
CA THR A 304 -16.20 18.55 3.66
C THR A 304 -15.09 18.38 4.69
N VAL A 305 -14.00 17.71 4.31
CA VAL A 305 -12.85 17.46 5.17
C VAL A 305 -11.66 18.37 4.85
N MET A 306 -11.62 18.90 3.61
CA MET A 306 -10.64 19.88 3.18
C MET A 306 -11.27 20.82 2.16
N LYS A 307 -11.01 22.11 2.27
CA LYS A 307 -11.39 23.13 1.28
C LYS A 307 -10.27 24.16 1.15
N ASP A 308 -9.90 24.48 -0.08
CA ASP A 308 -8.86 25.47 -0.42
C ASP A 308 -7.55 25.27 0.37
N GLN A 309 -7.08 24.01 0.44
CA GLN A 309 -5.90 23.57 1.20
C GLN A 309 -6.01 23.77 2.73
N GLN A 310 -7.20 24.04 3.25
CA GLN A 310 -7.45 24.18 4.68
C GLN A 310 -8.18 22.96 5.22
N ILE A 311 -7.72 22.45 6.36
CA ILE A 311 -8.35 21.36 7.10
C ILE A 311 -8.75 21.93 8.46
N GLU A 312 -10.04 21.84 8.80
CA GLU A 312 -10.57 22.40 10.04
C GLU A 312 -9.86 21.82 11.28
N GLY A 313 -9.39 22.70 12.15
CA GLY A 313 -8.72 22.31 13.40
C GLY A 313 -7.28 21.81 13.21
N VAL A 314 -6.69 21.99 12.03
CA VAL A 314 -5.31 21.58 11.74
C VAL A 314 -4.43 22.77 11.40
N ASP A 315 -3.38 22.97 12.17
CA ASP A 315 -2.29 23.90 11.87
C ASP A 315 -1.22 23.18 11.05
N LEU A 316 -1.20 23.43 9.75
CA LEU A 316 -0.28 22.77 8.81
C LEU A 316 1.19 23.16 9.04
N GLU A 317 1.47 24.38 9.49
CA GLU A 317 2.83 24.83 9.78
C GLU A 317 3.36 24.18 11.05
N GLU A 318 2.50 24.02 12.07
CA GLU A 318 2.85 23.26 13.27
C GLU A 318 3.16 21.80 12.96
N ILE A 319 2.31 21.13 12.14
CA ILE A 319 2.52 19.73 11.73
C ILE A 319 3.83 19.58 10.95
N LYS A 320 4.10 20.48 10.01
CA LYS A 320 5.34 20.50 9.23
C LYS A 320 6.56 20.65 10.11
N ALA A 321 6.53 21.57 11.08
CA ALA A 321 7.62 21.77 12.05
C ALA A 321 7.85 20.52 12.92
N LYS A 322 6.77 19.94 13.46
CA LYS A 322 6.84 18.67 14.22
C LYS A 322 7.37 17.51 13.35
N GLY A 323 6.91 17.41 12.12
CA GLY A 323 7.39 16.39 11.17
C GLY A 323 8.90 16.46 10.96
N GLN A 324 9.48 17.67 10.83
CA GLN A 324 10.93 17.84 10.72
C GLN A 324 11.67 17.41 11.99
N ILE A 325 11.12 17.71 13.17
CA ILE A 325 11.70 17.29 14.47
C ILE A 325 11.73 15.76 14.56
N TYR A 326 10.62 15.10 14.25
CA TYR A 326 10.53 13.63 14.28
C TYR A 326 11.42 12.97 13.24
N TYR A 327 11.52 13.53 12.03
CA TYR A 327 12.44 13.06 11.02
C TYR A 327 13.89 13.11 11.48
N ASN A 328 14.30 14.20 12.14
CA ASN A 328 15.65 14.32 12.67
C ASN A 328 15.93 13.31 13.80
N LYS A 329 14.94 13.07 14.69
CA LYS A 329 15.03 12.00 15.71
C LYS A 329 15.15 10.62 15.08
N MET A 330 14.37 10.34 14.04
CA MET A 330 14.47 9.07 13.31
C MET A 330 15.86 8.86 12.71
N LYS A 331 16.47 9.90 12.13
CA LYS A 331 17.85 9.82 11.60
C LYS A 331 18.86 9.47 12.70
N LEU A 332 18.76 10.10 13.88
CA LEU A 332 19.62 9.78 15.02
C LEU A 332 19.45 8.31 15.44
N GLY A 333 18.22 7.85 15.63
CA GLY A 333 17.95 6.46 15.97
C GLY A 333 18.40 5.46 14.91
N TYR A 334 18.46 5.87 13.63
CA TYR A 334 19.05 5.05 12.56
C TYR A 334 20.56 4.90 12.73
N MET A 335 21.24 6.01 13.00
CA MET A 335 22.70 6.01 13.23
C MET A 335 23.10 5.20 14.46
N GLU A 336 22.35 5.29 15.54
CA GLU A 336 22.58 4.52 16.78
C GLU A 336 22.42 3.01 16.57
N ARG A 337 21.53 2.59 15.67
CA ARG A 337 21.23 1.19 15.39
C ARG A 337 22.03 0.61 14.22
N ASP A 338 22.80 1.42 13.51
CA ASP A 338 23.62 0.93 12.42
C ASP A 338 24.77 0.07 12.94
N TYR A 339 24.79 -1.23 12.57
CA TYR A 339 25.79 -2.17 13.04
C TYR A 339 27.21 -1.86 12.55
N GLN A 340 27.37 -1.10 11.47
CA GLN A 340 28.63 -0.64 10.93
C GLN A 340 29.10 0.67 11.56
N HIS A 341 28.26 1.30 12.39
CA HIS A 341 28.50 2.61 13.01
C HIS A 341 28.92 3.68 11.99
N LEU A 342 28.29 3.65 10.81
CA LEU A 342 28.58 4.61 9.74
C LEU A 342 28.16 6.03 10.17
N PRO A 343 28.97 7.03 9.81
CA PRO A 343 28.60 8.43 10.05
C PRO A 343 27.36 8.82 9.26
N GLY A 344 26.56 9.75 9.79
CA GLY A 344 25.28 10.14 9.20
C GLY A 344 25.33 10.56 7.74
N GLU A 345 26.40 11.19 7.31
CA GLU A 345 26.65 11.57 5.92
C GLU A 345 26.83 10.38 4.96
N LYS A 346 27.22 9.21 5.48
CA LYS A 346 27.28 7.97 4.70
C LYS A 346 25.95 7.25 4.63
N LEU A 347 25.17 7.29 5.72
CA LEU A 347 23.84 6.71 5.80
C LEU A 347 22.79 7.55 5.04
N PHE A 348 22.87 8.87 5.18
CA PHE A 348 21.96 9.84 4.57
C PHE A 348 22.74 10.76 3.63
N ARG A 349 23.21 10.18 2.53
CA ARG A 349 24.07 10.89 1.57
C ARG A 349 23.34 12.10 0.99
N PRO A 350 23.95 13.30 1.05
CA PRO A 350 23.41 14.45 0.34
C PRO A 350 23.49 14.23 -1.17
N SER A 351 22.59 14.84 -1.93
CA SER A 351 22.56 14.77 -3.40
C SER A 351 23.86 15.33 -4.04
N PHE A 352 24.47 16.31 -3.38
CA PHE A 352 25.76 16.88 -3.76
C PHE A 352 26.74 16.75 -2.60
N PRO A 353 28.00 16.44 -2.85
CA PRO A 353 29.01 16.41 -1.79
C PRO A 353 29.12 17.80 -1.14
N MET A 354 29.12 17.82 0.18
CA MET A 354 29.43 19.04 0.93
C MET A 354 30.90 19.39 0.69
N ARG A 355 31.17 20.61 0.27
CA ARG A 355 32.53 21.14 0.10
C ARG A 355 33.11 21.58 1.44
#